data_50a1bc0a605eda6121546895a4f2215b
#
_entry.id   50a1bc0a605eda6121546895a4f2215b
#
_cell.length_a   1.000
_cell.length_b   1.000
_cell.length_c   1.000
_cell.angle_alpha   90.00
_cell.angle_beta   90.00
_cell.angle_gamma   90.00
#
_symmetry.space_group_name_H-M   'P 1'
#
loop_
_entity.id
_entity.type
_entity.pdbx_description
1 polymer ?
#
loop_
_entity_poly.entity_id
_entity_poly.type
_entity_poly.pdbx_seq_one_letter_code
_entity_poly.pdbx_strand_id
1 'polypeptide(L)'
;GKMLSDIDMYRDFDTLKRYAKKVILYNRNGAFRLQSLGLFRTVIADLDIVLPVVHGNNMEDGTIQGYLEMVGVPYVGSGVLGSSLGQDKVVMKQIFESLDLPIVPYVWFFDNEYYQDRDEIIKKCKKLGFPLIVKPASLGSSVGITYVKNIEGLENAIEEAINYDTKIIVEKAVENLIEVNCSVLGNYQNQQASTLEEVMSTAEFLTYQDKYLGGGKTKFSTKGSKGMASTNRVIPARLDEKTTNKVKEIAKDVFRALNLSGVCRIDFLIDGKSNKIYINEPNTIPGSLSFYLWEATDKPYEQLLDEMITLAIKQYKQKHQKTYSFDTNILSNFSGSKGVKGKLK
;
A
#
# COMPACT_ATOMS: atom_id res chain seq x y z
N GLY A 1 -15.60 9.76 23.58
CA GLY A 1 -16.04 10.84 22.67
C GLY A 1 -15.08 12.03 22.63
N LYS A 2 -14.70 12.60 23.77
CA LYS A 2 -13.81 13.80 23.79
C LYS A 2 -12.38 13.54 23.28
N MET A 3 -11.87 12.31 23.37
CA MET A 3 -10.50 11.97 22.92
C MET A 3 -10.35 11.90 21.40
N LEU A 4 -11.39 11.52 20.66
CA LEU A 4 -11.33 11.38 19.21
C LEU A 4 -11.27 12.72 18.47
N SER A 5 -11.66 13.81 19.10
CA SER A 5 -11.67 15.16 18.52
C SER A 5 -10.43 16.00 18.86
N ASP A 6 -9.54 15.51 19.73
CA ASP A 6 -8.35 16.22 20.17
C ASP A 6 -7.10 15.60 19.51
N ILE A 7 -6.65 16.21 18.41
CA ILE A 7 -5.49 15.76 17.64
C ILE A 7 -4.20 15.79 18.48
N ASP A 8 -4.08 16.70 19.43
CA ASP A 8 -2.88 16.82 20.26
C ASP A 8 -2.68 15.62 21.17
N MET A 9 -3.76 14.94 21.56
CA MET A 9 -3.66 13.68 22.32
C MET A 9 -3.00 12.54 21.52
N TYR A 10 -3.06 12.56 20.19
CA TYR A 10 -2.41 11.54 19.34
C TYR A 10 -0.92 11.77 19.14
N ARG A 11 -0.40 12.94 19.56
CA ARG A 11 1.03 13.25 19.52
C ARG A 11 1.78 12.68 20.71
N ASP A 12 1.08 12.46 21.83
CA ASP A 12 1.64 11.87 23.05
C ASP A 12 1.20 10.41 23.18
N PHE A 13 2.04 9.53 22.64
CA PHE A 13 1.76 8.09 22.63
C PHE A 13 1.68 7.48 24.03
N ASP A 14 2.42 8.01 25.02
CA ASP A 14 2.38 7.51 26.40
C ASP A 14 1.09 7.93 27.10
N THR A 15 0.60 9.11 26.83
CA THR A 15 -0.74 9.53 27.27
C THR A 15 -1.83 8.68 26.60
N LEU A 16 -1.76 8.43 25.27
CA LEU A 16 -2.71 7.55 24.60
C LEU A 16 -2.76 6.15 25.22
N LYS A 17 -1.60 5.56 25.54
CA LYS A 17 -1.54 4.22 26.16
C LYS A 17 -2.33 4.13 27.48
N ARG A 18 -2.40 5.20 28.27
CA ARG A 18 -3.16 5.21 29.53
C ARG A 18 -4.67 5.08 29.32
N TYR A 19 -5.17 5.52 28.17
CA TYR A 19 -6.58 5.45 27.81
C TYR A 19 -6.89 4.29 26.85
N ALA A 20 -5.88 3.66 26.29
CA ALA A 20 -6.02 2.53 25.38
C ALA A 20 -6.47 1.28 26.14
N LYS A 21 -7.40 0.54 25.55
CA LYS A 21 -7.80 -0.78 26.06
C LYS A 21 -7.28 -1.84 25.10
N LYS A 22 -6.66 -2.88 25.66
CA LYS A 22 -6.35 -4.07 24.87
C LYS A 22 -7.66 -4.76 24.51
N VAL A 23 -7.83 -5.07 23.24
CA VAL A 23 -9.06 -5.65 22.72
C VAL A 23 -8.73 -6.85 21.81
N ILE A 24 -9.72 -7.71 21.63
CA ILE A 24 -9.71 -8.76 20.61
C ILE A 24 -11.00 -8.62 19.79
N LEU A 25 -10.86 -8.78 18.49
CA LEU A 25 -11.99 -8.95 17.58
C LEU A 25 -12.16 -10.45 17.28
N TYR A 26 -13.36 -10.98 17.47
CA TYR A 26 -13.67 -12.38 17.22
C TYR A 26 -15.08 -12.54 16.68
N ASN A 27 -15.33 -13.69 16.05
CA ASN A 27 -16.64 -14.11 15.58
C ASN A 27 -17.26 -15.08 16.58
N ARG A 28 -18.53 -14.83 16.95
CA ARG A 28 -19.34 -15.76 17.73
C ARG A 28 -20.70 -15.91 17.09
N ASN A 29 -20.94 -17.03 16.44
CA ASN A 29 -22.20 -17.34 15.78
C ASN A 29 -22.66 -16.26 14.77
N GLY A 30 -21.72 -15.73 13.97
CA GLY A 30 -21.99 -14.71 12.97
C GLY A 30 -21.99 -13.27 13.50
N ALA A 31 -21.85 -13.05 14.81
CA ALA A 31 -21.66 -11.71 15.38
C ALA A 31 -20.18 -11.40 15.56
N PHE A 32 -19.70 -10.31 14.98
CA PHE A 32 -18.31 -9.84 15.07
C PHE A 32 -18.16 -8.90 16.26
N ARG A 33 -17.45 -9.34 17.28
CA ARG A 33 -17.39 -8.68 18.56
C ARG A 33 -16.03 -8.14 18.91
N LEU A 34 -15.98 -6.86 19.29
CA LEU A 34 -14.82 -6.24 19.90
C LEU A 34 -14.93 -6.37 21.42
N GLN A 35 -14.03 -7.13 22.03
CA GLN A 35 -14.05 -7.42 23.46
C GLN A 35 -12.77 -6.95 24.15
N SER A 36 -12.90 -6.41 25.36
CA SER A 36 -11.74 -6.05 26.17
C SER A 36 -11.02 -7.29 26.69
N LEU A 37 -9.68 -7.22 26.78
CA LEU A 37 -8.83 -8.26 27.37
C LEU A 37 -8.58 -8.03 28.86
N GLY A 38 -9.34 -7.16 29.52
CA GLY A 38 -9.25 -6.95 30.97
C GLY A 38 -9.83 -8.09 31.79
N LEU A 39 -9.77 -7.95 33.12
CA LEU A 39 -10.25 -8.96 34.08
C LEU A 39 -11.72 -9.35 33.83
N PHE A 40 -12.54 -8.36 33.51
CA PHE A 40 -13.94 -8.54 33.12
C PHE A 40 -14.05 -8.42 31.60
N ARG A 41 -13.89 -9.50 30.86
CA ARG A 41 -13.97 -9.58 29.38
C ARG A 41 -15.28 -9.01 28.85
N THR A 42 -15.39 -7.69 28.80
CA THR A 42 -16.62 -6.98 28.39
C THR A 42 -16.66 -6.78 26.89
N VAL A 43 -17.76 -7.11 26.25
CA VAL A 43 -18.02 -6.75 24.85
C VAL A 43 -18.15 -5.23 24.77
N ILE A 44 -17.32 -4.59 23.96
CA ILE A 44 -17.29 -3.14 23.78
C ILE A 44 -18.25 -2.72 22.67
N ALA A 45 -18.25 -3.47 21.57
CA ALA A 45 -19.10 -3.23 20.41
C ALA A 45 -19.28 -4.51 19.58
N ASP A 46 -20.42 -4.60 18.90
CA ASP A 46 -20.61 -5.47 17.75
C ASP A 46 -20.28 -4.65 16.49
N LEU A 47 -19.62 -5.28 15.51
CA LEU A 47 -19.17 -4.62 14.28
C LEU A 47 -19.89 -5.24 13.08
N ASP A 48 -20.36 -4.41 12.17
CA ASP A 48 -20.94 -4.82 10.89
C ASP A 48 -19.87 -4.87 9.79
N ILE A 49 -18.90 -3.93 9.85
CA ILE A 49 -17.83 -3.77 8.88
C ILE A 49 -16.62 -3.08 9.52
N VAL A 50 -15.44 -3.34 9.01
CA VAL A 50 -14.20 -2.65 9.41
C VAL A 50 -13.71 -1.78 8.26
N LEU A 51 -13.39 -0.51 8.56
CA LEU A 51 -12.76 0.42 7.63
C LEU A 51 -11.33 0.71 8.12
N PRO A 52 -10.30 0.00 7.61
CA PRO A 52 -8.91 0.28 7.97
C PRO A 52 -8.45 1.60 7.34
N VAL A 53 -8.11 2.59 8.17
CA VAL A 53 -7.49 3.86 7.74
C VAL A 53 -6.20 4.02 8.53
N VAL A 54 -5.24 3.18 8.19
CA VAL A 54 -3.96 3.03 8.89
C VAL A 54 -2.85 2.75 7.88
N HIS A 55 -1.61 3.12 8.21
CA HIS A 55 -0.47 3.00 7.30
C HIS A 55 0.67 2.19 7.93
N GLY A 56 1.56 1.70 7.07
CA GLY A 56 2.80 1.04 7.44
C GLY A 56 2.70 -0.47 7.56
N ASN A 57 3.75 -1.06 8.13
CA ASN A 57 3.89 -2.50 8.27
C ASN A 57 2.75 -3.10 9.10
N ASN A 58 2.32 -4.30 8.75
CA ASN A 58 1.17 -5.02 9.26
C ASN A 58 -0.20 -4.42 8.88
N MET A 59 -0.25 -3.28 8.18
CA MET A 59 -1.49 -2.60 7.83
C MET A 59 -1.75 -2.58 6.33
N GLU A 60 -0.71 -2.30 5.51
CA GLU A 60 -0.82 -2.18 4.06
C GLU A 60 -0.33 -3.45 3.32
N ASP A 61 0.31 -4.37 4.02
CA ASP A 61 0.99 -5.57 3.51
C ASP A 61 0.15 -6.85 3.48
N GLY A 62 -1.12 -6.79 3.84
CA GLY A 62 -2.02 -7.94 3.90
C GLY A 62 -2.17 -8.58 5.28
N THR A 63 -1.37 -8.18 6.28
CA THR A 63 -1.38 -8.80 7.62
C THR A 63 -2.70 -8.53 8.34
N ILE A 64 -3.13 -7.27 8.45
CA ILE A 64 -4.43 -6.94 9.07
C ILE A 64 -5.59 -7.52 8.26
N GLN A 65 -5.49 -7.53 6.93
CA GLN A 65 -6.49 -8.10 6.05
C GLN A 65 -6.62 -9.61 6.31
N GLY A 66 -5.50 -10.32 6.49
CA GLY A 66 -5.49 -11.73 6.86
C GLY A 66 -6.17 -12.00 8.21
N TYR A 67 -5.93 -11.15 9.19
CA TYR A 67 -6.63 -11.24 10.47
C TYR A 67 -8.14 -11.04 10.33
N LEU A 68 -8.57 -10.03 9.57
CA LEU A 68 -9.99 -9.76 9.33
C LEU A 68 -10.67 -10.89 8.53
N GLU A 69 -9.95 -11.50 7.57
CA GLU A 69 -10.39 -12.69 6.84
C GLU A 69 -10.60 -13.91 7.77
N MET A 70 -9.68 -14.17 8.68
CA MET A 70 -9.78 -15.26 9.64
C MET A 70 -10.93 -15.07 10.63
N VAL A 71 -11.20 -13.84 11.05
CA VAL A 71 -12.38 -13.49 11.86
C VAL A 71 -13.66 -13.61 11.05
N GLY A 72 -13.57 -13.41 9.73
CA GLY A 72 -14.71 -13.45 8.81
C GLY A 72 -15.53 -12.18 8.78
N VAL A 73 -15.01 -11.05 9.29
CA VAL A 73 -15.72 -9.76 9.29
C VAL A 73 -15.55 -9.07 7.94
N PRO A 74 -16.62 -8.43 7.38
CA PRO A 74 -16.47 -7.59 6.19
C PRO A 74 -15.51 -6.44 6.47
N TYR A 75 -14.68 -6.08 5.49
CA TYR A 75 -13.78 -4.93 5.60
C TYR A 75 -13.63 -4.21 4.27
N VAL A 76 -13.32 -2.92 4.34
CA VAL A 76 -13.13 -2.04 3.20
C VAL A 76 -11.66 -2.09 2.74
N GLY A 77 -11.47 -2.04 1.43
CA GLY A 77 -10.15 -1.96 0.82
C GLY A 77 -9.72 -3.24 0.12
N SER A 78 -8.45 -3.28 -0.23
CA SER A 78 -7.84 -4.43 -0.90
C SER A 78 -7.74 -5.64 0.03
N GLY A 79 -7.90 -6.84 -0.52
CA GLY A 79 -7.73 -8.08 0.22
C GLY A 79 -6.26 -8.43 0.45
N VAL A 80 -6.02 -9.56 1.11
CA VAL A 80 -4.67 -10.05 1.46
C VAL A 80 -3.74 -10.02 0.25
N LEU A 81 -4.15 -10.65 -0.85
CA LEU A 81 -3.33 -10.73 -2.06
C LEU A 81 -2.98 -9.35 -2.63
N GLY A 82 -3.99 -8.49 -2.84
CA GLY A 82 -3.77 -7.17 -3.43
C GLY A 82 -2.90 -6.27 -2.56
N SER A 83 -3.09 -6.33 -1.24
CA SER A 83 -2.25 -5.59 -0.28
C SER A 83 -0.80 -6.07 -0.31
N SER A 84 -0.57 -7.38 -0.25
CA SER A 84 0.79 -7.94 -0.28
C SER A 84 1.52 -7.68 -1.59
N LEU A 85 0.82 -7.82 -2.74
CA LEU A 85 1.39 -7.53 -4.06
C LEU A 85 1.73 -6.05 -4.24
N GLY A 86 0.86 -5.16 -3.72
CA GLY A 86 1.10 -3.71 -3.78
C GLY A 86 2.23 -3.23 -2.89
N GLN A 87 2.56 -3.97 -1.84
CA GLN A 87 3.62 -3.61 -0.89
C GLN A 87 5.02 -3.96 -1.41
N ASP A 88 5.19 -5.11 -2.08
CA ASP A 88 6.48 -5.57 -2.59
C ASP A 88 6.76 -4.99 -3.99
N LYS A 89 7.67 -4.00 -4.06
CA LYS A 89 8.01 -3.29 -5.31
C LYS A 89 8.58 -4.20 -6.40
N VAL A 90 9.24 -5.30 -6.02
CA VAL A 90 9.81 -6.26 -6.98
C VAL A 90 8.70 -7.11 -7.58
N VAL A 91 7.89 -7.77 -6.73
CA VAL A 91 6.81 -8.64 -7.20
C VAL A 91 5.79 -7.85 -8.02
N MET A 92 5.42 -6.65 -7.57
CA MET A 92 4.56 -5.73 -8.28
C MET A 92 5.10 -5.44 -9.70
N LYS A 93 6.38 -5.08 -9.83
CA LYS A 93 7.01 -4.79 -11.13
C LYS A 93 7.09 -6.02 -12.04
N GLN A 94 7.37 -7.20 -11.49
CA GLN A 94 7.34 -8.45 -12.25
C GLN A 94 5.96 -8.74 -12.85
N ILE A 95 4.89 -8.45 -12.10
CA ILE A 95 3.51 -8.52 -12.62
C ILE A 95 3.31 -7.50 -13.74
N PHE A 96 3.77 -6.26 -13.54
CA PHE A 96 3.63 -5.21 -14.56
C PHE A 96 4.40 -5.55 -15.84
N GLU A 97 5.60 -6.10 -15.74
CA GLU A 97 6.38 -6.59 -16.89
C GLU A 97 5.62 -7.68 -17.66
N SER A 98 5.02 -8.63 -16.95
CA SER A 98 4.27 -9.73 -17.59
C SER A 98 3.03 -9.26 -18.36
N LEU A 99 2.59 -8.03 -18.12
CA LEU A 99 1.43 -7.38 -18.75
C LEU A 99 1.84 -6.23 -19.68
N ASP A 100 3.10 -6.08 -20.00
CA ASP A 100 3.66 -4.98 -20.81
C ASP A 100 3.28 -3.57 -20.28
N LEU A 101 3.05 -3.44 -18.97
CA LEU A 101 2.77 -2.16 -18.34
C LEU A 101 4.06 -1.36 -18.14
N PRO A 102 4.02 -0.03 -18.33
CA PRO A 102 5.22 0.79 -18.38
C PRO A 102 5.83 1.00 -16.98
N ILE A 103 7.03 0.49 -16.77
CA ILE A 103 7.83 0.68 -15.56
C ILE A 103 9.25 1.14 -15.93
N VAL A 104 9.94 1.76 -14.99
CA VAL A 104 11.37 2.07 -15.17
C VAL A 104 12.21 0.79 -15.15
N PRO A 105 13.30 0.71 -15.90
CA PRO A 105 14.25 -0.40 -15.81
C PRO A 105 14.79 -0.55 -14.39
N TYR A 106 14.95 -1.77 -13.91
CA TYR A 106 15.40 -2.05 -12.55
C TYR A 106 16.26 -3.32 -12.47
N VAL A 107 16.99 -3.43 -11.35
CA VAL A 107 17.69 -4.62 -10.88
C VAL A 107 17.26 -4.85 -9.44
N TRP A 108 17.09 -6.09 -9.06
CA TRP A 108 16.79 -6.44 -7.67
C TRP A 108 17.63 -7.65 -7.24
N PHE A 109 17.83 -7.76 -5.93
CA PHE A 109 18.59 -8.84 -5.32
C PHE A 109 18.26 -8.94 -3.83
N PHE A 110 18.60 -10.08 -3.24
CA PHE A 110 18.59 -10.21 -1.78
C PHE A 110 19.93 -9.76 -1.20
N ASP A 111 19.93 -9.35 0.07
CA ASP A 111 21.11 -8.92 0.82
C ASP A 111 22.24 -9.95 0.80
N ASN A 112 21.92 -11.23 1.01
CA ASN A 112 22.87 -12.32 0.96
C ASN A 112 23.54 -12.48 -0.44
N GLU A 113 22.80 -12.25 -1.51
CA GLU A 113 23.35 -12.28 -2.88
C GLU A 113 24.36 -11.14 -3.08
N TYR A 114 24.08 -9.96 -2.55
CA TYR A 114 25.00 -8.83 -2.59
C TYR A 114 26.31 -9.13 -1.85
N TYR A 115 26.25 -9.76 -0.68
CA TYR A 115 27.47 -10.12 0.06
C TYR A 115 28.22 -11.28 -0.56
N GLN A 116 27.59 -12.16 -1.34
CA GLN A 116 28.22 -13.26 -2.04
C GLN A 116 28.89 -12.84 -3.34
N ASP A 117 28.28 -11.96 -4.12
CA ASP A 117 28.77 -11.53 -5.44
C ASP A 117 28.51 -10.04 -5.70
N ARG A 118 29.14 -9.21 -4.86
CA ARG A 118 29.02 -7.75 -4.89
C ARG A 118 29.36 -7.17 -6.27
N ASP A 119 30.44 -7.62 -6.86
CA ASP A 119 30.93 -7.06 -8.12
C ASP A 119 29.95 -7.27 -9.29
N GLU A 120 29.34 -8.45 -9.36
CA GLU A 120 28.36 -8.75 -10.42
C GLU A 120 27.05 -7.94 -10.19
N ILE A 121 26.62 -7.75 -8.96
CA ILE A 121 25.45 -6.92 -8.65
C ILE A 121 25.71 -5.46 -9.02
N ILE A 122 26.85 -4.91 -8.60
CA ILE A 122 27.27 -3.55 -8.98
C ILE A 122 27.35 -3.40 -10.49
N LYS A 123 27.89 -4.39 -11.20
CA LYS A 123 27.95 -4.40 -12.66
C LYS A 123 26.55 -4.42 -13.30
N LYS A 124 25.59 -5.19 -12.76
CA LYS A 124 24.19 -5.19 -13.23
C LYS A 124 23.56 -3.79 -13.02
N CYS A 125 23.74 -3.20 -11.86
CA CYS A 125 23.23 -1.85 -11.57
C CYS A 125 23.84 -0.80 -12.51
N LYS A 126 25.15 -0.85 -12.78
CA LYS A 126 25.81 0.06 -13.74
C LYS A 126 25.19 0.02 -15.14
N LYS A 127 24.71 -1.15 -15.59
CA LYS A 127 24.09 -1.29 -16.92
C LYS A 127 22.78 -0.51 -17.06
N LEU A 128 22.09 -0.18 -15.94
CA LEU A 128 20.90 0.68 -15.96
C LEU A 128 21.25 2.14 -16.34
N GLY A 129 22.52 2.54 -16.15
CA GLY A 129 22.97 3.93 -16.35
C GLY A 129 22.51 4.86 -15.23
N PHE A 130 23.42 5.78 -14.83
CA PHE A 130 23.10 6.78 -13.80
C PHE A 130 22.25 7.92 -14.36
N PRO A 131 21.48 8.63 -13.50
CA PRO A 131 21.31 8.40 -12.08
C PRO A 131 20.39 7.22 -11.75
N LEU A 132 20.53 6.68 -10.52
CA LEU A 132 19.78 5.53 -10.01
C LEU A 132 19.03 5.89 -8.72
N ILE A 133 18.00 5.11 -8.42
CA ILE A 133 17.30 5.12 -7.13
C ILE A 133 17.50 3.76 -6.49
N VAL A 134 18.02 3.74 -5.27
CA VAL A 134 18.13 2.52 -4.45
C VAL A 134 17.03 2.55 -3.39
N LYS A 135 16.29 1.44 -3.23
CA LYS A 135 15.13 1.34 -2.32
C LYS A 135 15.09 -0.03 -1.63
N PRO A 136 14.67 -0.10 -0.37
CA PRO A 136 14.09 -1.32 0.19
C PRO A 136 12.83 -1.72 -0.60
N ALA A 137 12.63 -3.02 -0.86
CA ALA A 137 11.53 -3.47 -1.72
C ALA A 137 10.15 -3.35 -1.04
N SER A 138 10.08 -3.61 0.27
CA SER A 138 8.81 -3.78 1.01
C SER A 138 8.43 -2.62 1.93
N LEU A 139 9.17 -1.49 1.87
CA LEU A 139 8.90 -0.33 2.71
C LEU A 139 8.23 0.81 1.94
N GLY A 140 7.32 1.49 2.63
CA GLY A 140 6.67 2.72 2.18
C GLY A 140 7.33 3.98 2.74
N SER A 141 6.69 5.14 2.54
CA SER A 141 7.04 6.43 3.16
C SER A 141 8.45 6.94 2.88
N SER A 142 9.07 6.53 1.78
CA SER A 142 10.42 6.94 1.37
C SER A 142 11.55 6.59 2.36
N VAL A 143 11.33 5.63 3.27
CA VAL A 143 12.35 5.17 4.21
C VAL A 143 13.40 4.35 3.45
N GLY A 144 14.70 4.68 3.64
CA GLY A 144 15.81 3.97 3.02
C GLY A 144 15.93 4.18 1.50
N ILE A 145 15.29 5.23 0.93
CA ILE A 145 15.41 5.57 -0.48
C ILE A 145 16.57 6.53 -0.68
N THR A 146 17.50 6.16 -1.56
CA THR A 146 18.68 6.97 -1.87
C THR A 146 18.80 7.22 -3.38
N TYR A 147 18.98 8.51 -3.75
CA TYR A 147 19.29 8.92 -5.11
C TYR A 147 20.80 8.90 -5.35
N VAL A 148 21.24 8.19 -6.37
CA VAL A 148 22.63 7.93 -6.67
C VAL A 148 23.01 8.54 -8.02
N LYS A 149 23.82 9.59 -8.02
CA LYS A 149 24.23 10.32 -9.23
C LYS A 149 25.29 9.58 -10.05
N ASN A 150 26.17 8.85 -9.37
CA ASN A 150 27.31 8.17 -9.97
C ASN A 150 27.67 6.90 -9.19
N ILE A 151 28.69 6.19 -9.65
CA ILE A 151 29.12 4.91 -9.07
C ILE A 151 29.60 5.01 -7.61
N GLU A 152 30.17 6.15 -7.22
CA GLU A 152 30.82 6.32 -5.91
C GLU A 152 29.83 6.22 -4.75
N GLY A 153 28.55 6.61 -4.98
CA GLY A 153 27.49 6.53 -3.99
C GLY A 153 26.70 5.22 -3.98
N LEU A 154 26.89 4.33 -4.97
CA LEU A 154 26.00 3.19 -5.17
C LEU A 154 26.12 2.15 -4.05
N GLU A 155 27.32 1.79 -3.65
CA GLU A 155 27.55 0.78 -2.62
C GLU A 155 27.00 1.23 -1.27
N ASN A 156 27.29 2.46 -0.87
CA ASN A 156 26.77 3.02 0.38
C ASN A 156 25.23 3.05 0.38
N ALA A 157 24.60 3.40 -0.75
CA ALA A 157 23.16 3.42 -0.88
C ALA A 157 22.54 2.01 -0.77
N ILE A 158 23.19 0.99 -1.32
CA ILE A 158 22.76 -0.40 -1.18
C ILE A 158 22.89 -0.87 0.27
N GLU A 159 24.04 -0.62 0.92
CA GLU A 159 24.27 -0.99 2.32
C GLU A 159 23.30 -0.26 3.27
N GLU A 160 22.96 0.98 2.98
CA GLU A 160 21.91 1.70 3.72
C GLU A 160 20.54 1.02 3.56
N ALA A 161 20.15 0.67 2.33
CA ALA A 161 18.87 0.01 2.07
C ALA A 161 18.76 -1.37 2.73
N ILE A 162 19.86 -2.14 2.78
CA ILE A 162 19.94 -3.45 3.46
C ILE A 162 19.62 -3.35 4.96
N ASN A 163 19.89 -2.22 5.63
CA ASN A 163 19.52 -2.04 7.03
C ASN A 163 18.00 -2.03 7.26
N TYR A 164 17.21 -1.87 6.20
CA TYR A 164 15.76 -1.74 6.28
C TYR A 164 14.99 -2.94 5.70
N ASP A 165 15.60 -3.67 4.75
CA ASP A 165 14.93 -4.80 4.09
C ASP A 165 15.99 -5.80 3.59
N THR A 166 15.62 -7.07 3.54
CA THR A 166 16.46 -8.13 2.95
C THR A 166 16.40 -8.14 1.42
N LYS A 167 15.41 -7.50 0.81
CA LYS A 167 15.22 -7.39 -0.62
C LYS A 167 15.40 -5.94 -1.08
N ILE A 168 16.34 -5.72 -1.99
CA ILE A 168 16.72 -4.40 -2.48
C ILE A 168 16.35 -4.28 -3.96
N ILE A 169 15.85 -3.12 -4.33
CA ILE A 169 15.60 -2.75 -5.73
C ILE A 169 16.38 -1.49 -6.09
N VAL A 170 17.03 -1.53 -7.24
CA VAL A 170 17.76 -0.41 -7.86
C VAL A 170 17.08 -0.06 -9.17
N GLU A 171 16.61 1.15 -9.31
CA GLU A 171 15.84 1.60 -10.46
C GLU A 171 16.57 2.70 -11.22
N LYS A 172 16.37 2.76 -12.54
CA LYS A 172 16.75 3.94 -13.33
C LYS A 172 15.91 5.13 -12.87
N ALA A 173 16.57 6.21 -12.47
CA ALA A 173 15.87 7.44 -12.14
C ALA A 173 15.29 8.11 -13.40
N VAL A 174 14.09 8.66 -13.28
CA VAL A 174 13.47 9.45 -14.34
C VAL A 174 14.03 10.87 -14.30
N GLU A 175 14.61 11.30 -15.41
CA GLU A 175 15.08 12.67 -15.59
C GLU A 175 13.89 13.57 -15.96
N ASN A 176 13.99 14.88 -15.63
CA ASN A 176 12.89 15.86 -15.84
C ASN A 176 11.54 15.35 -15.29
N LEU A 177 11.60 14.82 -14.08
CA LEU A 177 10.50 14.15 -13.41
C LEU A 177 9.29 15.07 -13.19
N ILE A 178 8.13 14.59 -13.62
CA ILE A 178 6.81 15.06 -13.24
C ILE A 178 6.16 13.92 -12.46
N GLU A 179 5.87 14.14 -11.17
CA GLU A 179 5.15 13.18 -10.36
C GLU A 179 3.65 13.41 -10.48
N VAL A 180 2.91 12.35 -10.81
CA VAL A 180 1.45 12.41 -11.00
C VAL A 180 0.79 11.27 -10.26
N ASN A 181 -0.29 11.57 -9.54
CA ASN A 181 -1.04 10.57 -8.80
C ASN A 181 -2.47 10.47 -9.36
N CYS A 182 -2.96 9.23 -9.42
CA CYS A 182 -4.32 8.90 -9.82
C CYS A 182 -4.95 7.99 -8.77
N SER A 183 -6.10 8.37 -8.22
CA SER A 183 -6.87 7.46 -7.37
C SER A 183 -7.82 6.62 -8.21
N VAL A 184 -7.93 5.33 -7.88
CA VAL A 184 -8.88 4.40 -8.49
C VAL A 184 -9.79 3.84 -7.41
N LEU A 185 -11.09 3.86 -7.68
CA LEU A 185 -12.14 3.29 -6.83
C LEU A 185 -12.83 2.15 -7.59
N GLY A 186 -13.02 1.02 -6.94
CA GLY A 186 -13.73 -0.09 -7.56
C GLY A 186 -13.33 -1.47 -7.06
N ASN A 187 -13.44 -2.43 -7.95
CA ASN A 187 -13.02 -3.83 -7.79
C ASN A 187 -12.62 -4.42 -9.15
N TYR A 188 -12.43 -5.74 -9.23
CA TYR A 188 -12.05 -6.42 -10.47
C TYR A 188 -13.08 -6.26 -11.62
N GLN A 189 -14.33 -5.93 -11.32
CA GLN A 189 -15.41 -5.77 -12.33
C GLN A 189 -15.46 -4.37 -12.90
N ASN A 190 -15.38 -3.36 -12.04
CA ASN A 190 -15.51 -1.95 -12.42
C ASN A 190 -14.47 -1.11 -11.70
N GLN A 191 -13.79 -0.23 -12.42
CA GLN A 191 -12.82 0.72 -11.92
C GLN A 191 -13.16 2.12 -12.40
N GLN A 192 -13.19 3.08 -11.47
CA GLN A 192 -13.31 4.50 -11.76
C GLN A 192 -11.97 5.16 -11.42
N ALA A 193 -11.47 6.01 -12.31
CA ALA A 193 -10.27 6.81 -12.06
C ALA A 193 -10.67 8.25 -11.74
N SER A 194 -10.02 8.82 -10.73
CA SER A 194 -10.23 10.21 -10.31
C SER A 194 -9.62 11.21 -11.29
N THR A 195 -9.79 12.50 -11.00
CA THR A 195 -8.93 13.57 -11.49
C THR A 195 -7.50 13.32 -11.02
N LEU A 196 -6.51 13.70 -11.85
CA LEU A 196 -5.10 13.54 -11.53
C LEU A 196 -4.58 14.72 -10.71
N GLU A 197 -3.67 14.46 -9.78
CA GLU A 197 -2.83 15.51 -9.17
C GLU A 197 -1.42 15.46 -9.72
N GLU A 198 -0.81 16.63 -9.89
CA GLU A 198 0.62 16.80 -10.10
C GLU A 198 1.25 17.24 -8.77
N VAL A 199 2.25 16.51 -8.30
CA VAL A 199 2.98 16.83 -7.08
C VAL A 199 4.13 17.77 -7.44
N MET A 200 4.08 18.99 -6.91
CA MET A 200 5.14 20.00 -7.10
C MET A 200 6.27 19.72 -6.10
N SER A 201 7.33 19.05 -6.53
CA SER A 201 8.52 18.90 -5.69
C SER A 201 9.42 20.12 -5.87
N THR A 202 9.78 20.81 -4.78
CA THR A 202 10.73 21.91 -4.79
C THR A 202 12.18 21.48 -4.58
N ALA A 203 12.45 20.17 -4.45
CA ALA A 203 13.79 19.64 -4.25
C ALA A 203 13.92 18.25 -4.91
N GLU A 204 15.16 17.89 -5.24
CA GLU A 204 15.51 16.66 -5.98
C GLU A 204 15.00 15.35 -5.35
N PHE A 205 14.60 15.34 -4.11
CA PHE A 205 13.84 14.28 -3.43
C PHE A 205 13.28 14.78 -2.10
N LEU A 206 12.01 14.57 -1.84
CA LEU A 206 11.43 14.74 -0.52
C LEU A 206 11.91 13.59 0.37
N THR A 207 12.79 13.90 1.30
CA THR A 207 13.14 12.95 2.36
C THR A 207 11.93 12.73 3.29
N TYR A 208 11.95 11.64 4.06
CA TYR A 208 10.95 11.38 5.09
C TYR A 208 10.73 12.59 6.02
N GLN A 209 11.80 13.31 6.35
CA GLN A 209 11.74 14.51 7.19
C GLN A 209 10.95 15.64 6.52
N ASP A 210 11.08 15.82 5.22
CA ASP A 210 10.34 16.85 4.47
C ASP A 210 8.85 16.49 4.35
N LYS A 211 8.55 15.19 4.12
CA LYS A 211 7.16 14.72 4.01
C LYS A 211 6.39 14.75 5.34
N TYR A 212 7.03 14.44 6.47
CA TYR A 212 6.34 14.20 7.74
C TYR A 212 6.72 15.14 8.90
N LEU A 213 7.91 15.76 8.90
CA LEU A 213 8.40 16.59 10.00
C LEU A 213 8.44 18.09 9.67
N GLY A 214 8.24 18.50 8.41
CA GLY A 214 8.19 19.90 8.02
C GLY A 214 9.45 20.67 8.45
N GLY A 215 10.63 20.08 8.28
CA GLY A 215 11.91 20.60 8.74
C GLY A 215 12.47 21.75 7.93
N GLY A 216 11.67 22.73 7.59
CA GLY A 216 12.12 23.97 6.97
C GLY A 216 11.61 25.17 7.74
N LYS A 217 12.53 26.00 8.27
CA LYS A 217 12.23 27.30 8.83
C LYS A 217 11.63 28.23 7.76
N THR A 218 10.34 28.13 7.50
CA THR A 218 9.58 29.18 6.83
C THR A 218 8.36 29.48 7.66
N LYS A 219 8.38 30.70 8.23
CA LYS A 219 7.25 31.32 8.91
C LYS A 219 6.13 31.56 7.91
N PHE A 220 5.20 30.60 7.80
CA PHE A 220 3.85 30.87 7.36
C PHE A 220 2.91 30.14 8.31
N SER A 221 2.38 30.91 9.27
CA SER A 221 1.34 30.46 10.17
C SER A 221 0.00 30.46 9.44
N THR A 222 -0.51 29.31 9.10
CA THR A 222 -1.94 29.13 8.97
C THR A 222 -2.35 28.04 9.95
N LYS A 223 -3.14 28.42 10.95
CA LYS A 223 -3.80 27.54 11.90
C LYS A 223 -4.77 26.65 11.11
N GLY A 224 -4.49 25.36 11.00
CA GLY A 224 -5.41 24.37 10.44
C GLY A 224 -4.64 23.18 9.90
N SER A 225 -4.91 22.01 10.41
CA SER A 225 -4.47 20.64 10.09
C SER A 225 -3.27 20.54 9.12
N LYS A 226 -2.07 20.39 9.66
CA LYS A 226 -0.83 20.09 8.92
C LYS A 226 -0.76 18.59 8.63
N GLY A 227 -1.77 18.06 7.94
CA GLY A 227 -1.68 16.81 7.22
C GLY A 227 -1.23 17.07 5.79
N MET A 228 -1.32 16.13 4.90
CA MET A 228 -0.91 16.17 3.47
C MET A 228 -1.29 17.45 2.67
N ALA A 229 -1.97 18.41 3.27
CA ALA A 229 -2.31 19.72 2.73
C ALA A 229 -1.12 20.69 2.53
N SER A 230 0.09 20.34 2.97
CA SER A 230 1.28 21.21 2.87
C SER A 230 2.17 20.92 1.66
N THR A 231 1.86 19.93 0.84
CA THR A 231 2.55 19.70 -0.43
C THR A 231 1.96 20.63 -1.49
N ASN A 232 2.81 21.40 -2.19
CA ASN A 232 2.39 22.15 -3.38
C ASN A 232 1.92 21.12 -4.42
N ARG A 233 0.62 21.09 -4.70
CA ARG A 233 0.01 20.18 -5.68
C ARG A 233 -0.92 20.95 -6.59
N VAL A 234 -1.03 20.50 -7.82
CA VAL A 234 -1.93 21.09 -8.83
C VAL A 234 -2.97 20.03 -9.21
N ILE A 235 -4.25 20.38 -9.03
CA ILE A 235 -5.39 19.55 -9.39
C ILE A 235 -6.35 20.39 -10.23
N PRO A 236 -6.66 19.98 -11.48
CA PRO A 236 -6.11 18.86 -12.24
C PRO A 236 -4.62 19.03 -12.55
N ALA A 237 -3.89 17.93 -12.74
CA ALA A 237 -2.51 17.92 -13.20
C ALA A 237 -2.36 18.65 -14.53
N ARG A 238 -1.25 19.37 -14.74
CA ARG A 238 -0.97 20.16 -15.96
C ARG A 238 -0.50 19.28 -17.11
N LEU A 239 -1.31 18.29 -17.49
CA LEU A 239 -1.07 17.37 -18.59
C LEU A 239 -2.06 17.63 -19.72
N ASP A 240 -1.67 17.28 -20.96
CA ASP A 240 -2.62 17.24 -22.06
C ASP A 240 -3.65 16.11 -21.85
N GLU A 241 -4.77 16.23 -22.54
CA GLU A 241 -5.89 15.29 -22.41
C GLU A 241 -5.50 13.85 -22.77
N LYS A 242 -4.68 13.66 -23.80
CA LYS A 242 -4.21 12.35 -24.24
C LYS A 242 -3.37 11.66 -23.17
N THR A 243 -2.43 12.38 -22.56
CA THR A 243 -1.58 11.90 -21.48
C THR A 243 -2.43 11.61 -20.23
N THR A 244 -3.34 12.52 -19.88
CA THR A 244 -4.29 12.33 -18.76
C THR A 244 -5.11 11.05 -18.93
N ASN A 245 -5.71 10.83 -20.08
CA ASN A 245 -6.51 9.63 -20.35
C ASN A 245 -5.64 8.36 -20.32
N LYS A 246 -4.42 8.41 -20.84
CA LYS A 246 -3.48 7.28 -20.80
C LYS A 246 -3.09 6.90 -19.36
N VAL A 247 -2.81 7.88 -18.51
CA VAL A 247 -2.52 7.63 -17.07
C VAL A 247 -3.72 6.98 -16.39
N LYS A 248 -4.94 7.46 -16.63
CA LYS A 248 -6.16 6.88 -16.05
C LYS A 248 -6.39 5.43 -16.49
N GLU A 249 -6.17 5.10 -17.75
CA GLU A 249 -6.30 3.72 -18.21
C GLU A 249 -5.23 2.81 -17.61
N ILE A 250 -3.96 3.23 -17.60
CA ILE A 250 -2.89 2.47 -16.93
C ILE A 250 -3.20 2.28 -15.44
N ALA A 251 -3.75 3.29 -14.76
CA ALA A 251 -4.14 3.17 -13.36
C ALA A 251 -5.20 2.09 -13.13
N LYS A 252 -6.20 1.98 -14.02
CA LYS A 252 -7.20 0.91 -13.95
C LYS A 252 -6.60 -0.46 -14.24
N ASP A 253 -5.65 -0.55 -15.19
CA ASP A 253 -4.96 -1.80 -15.49
C ASP A 253 -4.11 -2.27 -14.29
N VAL A 254 -3.37 -1.37 -13.65
CA VAL A 254 -2.63 -1.65 -12.39
C VAL A 254 -3.57 -2.16 -11.31
N PHE A 255 -4.71 -1.47 -11.13
CA PHE A 255 -5.70 -1.82 -10.12
C PHE A 255 -6.24 -3.26 -10.32
N ARG A 256 -6.52 -3.63 -11.58
CA ARG A 256 -6.94 -4.99 -11.93
C ARG A 256 -5.82 -6.01 -11.79
N ALA A 257 -4.62 -5.69 -12.29
CA ALA A 257 -3.46 -6.59 -12.29
C ALA A 257 -3.10 -7.05 -10.89
N LEU A 258 -3.16 -6.16 -9.91
CA LEU A 258 -2.88 -6.45 -8.51
C LEU A 258 -4.09 -6.92 -7.70
N ASN A 259 -5.25 -7.14 -8.36
CA ASN A 259 -6.48 -7.56 -7.68
C ASN A 259 -6.88 -6.64 -6.51
N LEU A 260 -6.79 -5.31 -6.74
CA LEU A 260 -7.13 -4.31 -5.74
C LEU A 260 -8.65 -4.14 -5.60
N SER A 261 -9.07 -3.55 -4.49
CA SER A 261 -10.46 -3.26 -4.17
C SER A 261 -10.59 -2.04 -3.26
N GLY A 262 -11.76 -1.38 -3.29
CA GLY A 262 -11.99 -0.13 -2.56
C GLY A 262 -11.31 1.03 -3.26
N VAL A 263 -10.61 1.89 -2.51
CA VAL A 263 -9.83 3.01 -3.03
C VAL A 263 -8.34 2.69 -2.99
N CYS A 264 -7.63 3.00 -4.06
CA CYS A 264 -6.17 2.92 -4.13
C CYS A 264 -5.66 4.15 -4.89
N ARG A 265 -4.52 4.73 -4.48
CA ARG A 265 -3.82 5.76 -5.24
C ARG A 265 -2.62 5.13 -5.93
N ILE A 266 -2.52 5.36 -7.22
CA ILE A 266 -1.41 4.89 -8.04
C ILE A 266 -0.55 6.08 -8.41
N ASP A 267 0.72 6.01 -8.07
CA ASP A 267 1.68 7.06 -8.26
C ASP A 267 2.48 6.79 -9.54
N PHE A 268 2.65 7.82 -10.36
CA PHE A 268 3.31 7.76 -11.67
C PHE A 268 4.49 8.70 -11.74
N LEU A 269 5.50 8.30 -12.51
CA LEU A 269 6.64 9.11 -12.88
C LEU A 269 6.55 9.39 -14.39
N ILE A 270 6.55 10.65 -14.78
CA ILE A 270 6.52 11.06 -16.19
C ILE A 270 7.82 11.79 -16.51
N ASP A 271 8.48 11.38 -17.58
CA ASP A 271 9.60 12.15 -18.13
C ASP A 271 9.05 13.34 -18.94
N GLY A 272 9.21 14.53 -18.42
CA GLY A 272 8.68 15.76 -19.00
C GLY A 272 9.25 16.12 -20.39
N LYS A 273 10.35 15.48 -20.83
CA LYS A 273 10.89 15.68 -22.19
C LYS A 273 10.31 14.69 -23.19
N SER A 274 10.25 13.42 -22.83
CA SER A 274 9.80 12.35 -23.75
C SER A 274 8.33 12.02 -23.59
N ASN A 275 7.65 12.56 -22.59
CA ASN A 275 6.28 12.21 -22.19
C ASN A 275 6.07 10.71 -21.92
N LYS A 276 7.16 9.99 -21.61
CA LYS A 276 7.07 8.59 -21.18
C LYS A 276 6.49 8.50 -19.78
N ILE A 277 5.47 7.68 -19.64
CA ILE A 277 4.77 7.43 -18.38
C ILE A 277 5.33 6.14 -17.79
N TYR A 278 5.61 6.13 -16.50
CA TYR A 278 6.04 4.95 -15.75
C TYR A 278 5.22 4.81 -14.48
N ILE A 279 4.81 3.60 -14.16
CA ILE A 279 4.19 3.28 -12.88
C ILE A 279 5.29 3.27 -11.80
N ASN A 280 5.07 4.01 -10.71
CA ASN A 280 5.94 3.96 -9.54
C ASN A 280 5.45 2.91 -8.55
N GLU A 281 4.36 3.18 -7.85
CA GLU A 281 3.79 2.28 -6.85
C GLU A 281 2.29 2.54 -6.61
N PRO A 282 1.50 1.51 -6.21
CA PRO A 282 0.16 1.68 -5.69
C PRO A 282 0.19 1.89 -4.17
N ASN A 283 -0.67 2.76 -3.67
CA ASN A 283 -0.93 2.96 -2.25
C ASN A 283 -2.32 2.38 -1.94
N THR A 284 -2.38 1.20 -1.32
CA THR A 284 -3.62 0.45 -1.10
C THR A 284 -4.50 1.05 0.01
N ILE A 285 -3.92 1.86 0.89
CA ILE A 285 -4.63 2.70 1.87
C ILE A 285 -4.05 4.11 1.74
N PRO A 286 -4.49 4.90 0.74
CA PRO A 286 -3.88 6.20 0.50
C PRO A 286 -4.20 7.19 1.62
N GLY A 287 -3.28 8.11 1.88
CA GLY A 287 -3.46 9.17 2.87
C GLY A 287 -4.77 9.92 2.65
N SER A 288 -5.57 10.08 3.72
CA SER A 288 -6.91 10.67 3.70
C SER A 288 -7.84 10.01 2.67
N LEU A 289 -7.61 8.73 2.32
CA LEU A 289 -8.33 7.98 1.28
C LEU A 289 -8.35 8.69 -0.08
N SER A 290 -7.41 9.61 -0.32
CA SER A 290 -7.34 10.46 -1.51
C SER A 290 -8.64 11.22 -1.82
N PHE A 291 -9.46 11.54 -0.81
CA PHE A 291 -10.80 12.11 -0.98
C PHE A 291 -10.79 13.39 -1.82
N TYR A 292 -9.75 14.20 -1.70
CA TYR A 292 -9.61 15.47 -2.44
C TYR A 292 -9.52 15.28 -3.98
N LEU A 293 -9.04 14.12 -4.46
CA LEU A 293 -9.06 13.77 -5.89
C LEU A 293 -10.47 13.40 -6.36
N TRP A 294 -11.25 12.82 -5.47
CA TRP A 294 -12.64 12.46 -5.74
C TRP A 294 -13.56 13.68 -5.70
N GLU A 295 -13.36 14.60 -4.77
CA GLU A 295 -14.05 15.89 -4.76
C GLU A 295 -13.79 16.68 -6.05
N ALA A 296 -12.54 16.68 -6.55
CA ALA A 296 -12.20 17.26 -7.85
C ALA A 296 -12.78 16.47 -9.05
N THR A 297 -13.42 15.33 -8.82
CA THR A 297 -14.13 14.50 -9.79
C THR A 297 -15.65 14.54 -9.55
N ASP A 298 -16.14 15.57 -8.87
CA ASP A 298 -17.54 15.76 -8.47
C ASP A 298 -18.13 14.62 -7.63
N LYS A 299 -17.29 13.89 -6.88
CA LYS A 299 -17.68 12.86 -5.92
C LYS A 299 -17.39 13.32 -4.49
N PRO A 300 -18.37 13.77 -3.73
CA PRO A 300 -18.22 14.18 -2.32
C PRO A 300 -17.65 13.04 -1.45
N TYR A 301 -16.96 13.40 -0.38
CA TYR A 301 -16.30 12.44 0.52
C TYR A 301 -17.30 11.41 1.12
N GLU A 302 -18.49 11.84 1.48
CA GLU A 302 -19.53 10.94 1.98
C GLU A 302 -19.93 9.88 0.95
N GLN A 303 -20.08 10.28 -0.32
CA GLN A 303 -20.38 9.35 -1.41
C GLN A 303 -19.23 8.37 -1.64
N LEU A 304 -17.98 8.84 -1.54
CA LEU A 304 -16.80 7.97 -1.63
C LEU A 304 -16.85 6.88 -0.54
N LEU A 305 -17.12 7.25 0.70
CA LEU A 305 -17.22 6.31 1.83
C LEU A 305 -18.36 5.31 1.64
N ASP A 306 -19.53 5.77 1.21
CA ASP A 306 -20.69 4.91 0.96
C ASP A 306 -20.41 3.88 -0.15
N GLU A 307 -19.77 4.31 -1.24
CA GLU A 307 -19.37 3.40 -2.31
C GLU A 307 -18.33 2.38 -1.84
N MET A 308 -17.34 2.79 -1.05
CA MET A 308 -16.32 1.88 -0.49
C MET A 308 -16.96 0.83 0.42
N ILE A 309 -17.88 1.22 1.29
CA ILE A 309 -18.61 0.32 2.19
C ILE A 309 -19.49 -0.63 1.37
N THR A 310 -20.20 -0.12 0.38
CA THR A 310 -21.05 -0.92 -0.51
C THR A 310 -20.26 -1.97 -1.28
N LEU A 311 -19.10 -1.59 -1.81
CA LEU A 311 -18.17 -2.51 -2.49
C LEU A 311 -17.70 -3.62 -1.54
N ALA A 312 -17.33 -3.28 -0.32
CA ALA A 312 -16.86 -4.25 0.67
C ALA A 312 -17.95 -5.27 1.06
N ILE A 313 -19.18 -4.80 1.31
CA ILE A 313 -20.33 -5.66 1.59
C ILE A 313 -20.66 -6.58 0.40
N LYS A 314 -20.62 -6.04 -0.82
CA LYS A 314 -20.84 -6.82 -2.04
C LYS A 314 -19.77 -7.89 -2.20
N GLN A 315 -18.50 -7.55 -2.01
CA GLN A 315 -17.37 -8.49 -2.10
C GLN A 315 -17.48 -9.59 -1.03
N TYR A 316 -17.81 -9.22 0.20
CA TYR A 316 -18.07 -10.17 1.28
C TYR A 316 -19.17 -11.17 0.93
N LYS A 317 -20.32 -10.70 0.44
CA LYS A 317 -21.44 -11.55 0.02
C LYS A 317 -21.04 -12.47 -1.13
N GLN A 318 -20.36 -11.96 -2.16
CA GLN A 318 -19.88 -12.74 -3.30
C GLN A 318 -18.92 -13.85 -2.88
N LYS A 319 -18.02 -13.54 -1.94
CA LYS A 319 -17.08 -14.52 -1.39
C LYS A 319 -17.82 -15.66 -0.69
N HIS A 320 -18.80 -15.36 0.15
CA HIS A 320 -19.57 -16.36 0.90
C HIS A 320 -20.56 -17.18 0.04
N GLN A 321 -20.81 -16.76 -1.20
CA GLN A 321 -21.58 -17.55 -2.18
C GLN A 321 -20.72 -18.58 -2.93
N LYS A 322 -19.40 -18.56 -2.76
CA LYS A 322 -18.51 -19.52 -3.40
C LYS A 322 -18.33 -20.75 -2.52
N THR A 323 -18.19 -21.91 -3.17
CA THR A 323 -17.92 -23.16 -2.47
C THR A 323 -16.43 -23.29 -2.22
N TYR A 324 -16.00 -23.21 -0.97
CA TYR A 324 -14.60 -23.33 -0.56
C TYR A 324 -14.25 -24.68 0.06
N SER A 325 -15.25 -25.50 0.36
CA SER A 325 -15.06 -26.84 0.87
C SER A 325 -15.93 -27.83 0.11
N PHE A 326 -15.40 -29.02 -0.14
CA PHE A 326 -16.16 -30.13 -0.63
C PHE A 326 -16.39 -31.07 0.55
N ASP A 327 -17.60 -31.65 0.66
CA ASP A 327 -17.83 -32.79 1.55
C ASP A 327 -17.13 -34.04 0.98
N THR A 328 -15.81 -33.99 0.85
CA THR A 328 -14.97 -35.15 0.63
C THR A 328 -14.59 -35.72 1.98
N ASN A 329 -15.45 -36.55 2.52
CA ASN A 329 -15.02 -37.38 3.62
C ASN A 329 -14.08 -38.47 3.06
N ILE A 330 -12.81 -38.09 2.85
CA ILE A 330 -11.73 -38.99 2.39
C ILE A 330 -11.66 -40.22 3.32
N LEU A 331 -12.03 -40.05 4.58
CA LEU A 331 -12.06 -41.15 5.57
C LEU A 331 -13.29 -42.07 5.43
N SER A 332 -14.37 -41.63 4.79
CA SER A 332 -15.56 -42.51 4.58
C SER A 332 -15.28 -43.64 3.59
N ASN A 333 -14.32 -43.48 2.69
CA ASN A 333 -13.85 -44.48 1.74
C ASN A 333 -12.65 -45.30 2.27
N PHE A 334 -12.15 -44.97 3.46
CA PHE A 334 -11.14 -45.78 4.14
C PHE A 334 -11.83 -46.98 4.81
N SER A 335 -12.10 -48.01 4.05
CA SER A 335 -12.33 -49.34 4.60
C SER A 335 -11.03 -49.75 5.28
N GLY A 336 -10.99 -49.58 6.60
CA GLY A 336 -9.79 -49.69 7.39
C GLY A 336 -9.04 -50.99 7.11
N SER A 337 -7.85 -50.91 6.57
CA SER A 337 -6.83 -51.91 6.79
C SER A 337 -6.56 -51.90 8.30
N LYS A 338 -6.87 -53.00 8.96
CA LYS A 338 -6.58 -53.18 10.40
C LYS A 338 -5.15 -52.73 10.68
N GLY A 339 -5.03 -51.68 11.45
CA GLY A 339 -3.74 -51.10 11.79
C GLY A 339 -2.78 -52.17 12.28
N VAL A 340 -1.59 -52.15 11.70
CA VAL A 340 -0.45 -52.89 12.25
C VAL A 340 -0.21 -52.32 13.66
N LYS A 341 -0.48 -53.12 14.67
CA LYS A 341 -0.10 -52.83 16.05
C LYS A 341 1.42 -52.77 16.14
N GLY A 342 1.96 -51.59 15.90
CA GLY A 342 3.35 -51.30 16.21
C GLY A 342 3.55 -51.36 17.72
N LYS A 343 4.21 -52.41 18.19
CA LYS A 343 4.72 -52.49 19.57
C LYS A 343 5.81 -51.38 19.66
N LEU A 344 5.51 -50.33 20.40
CA LEU A 344 6.56 -49.48 20.97
C LEU A 344 7.33 -50.34 21.99
N LYS A 345 8.62 -50.56 21.72
CA LYS A 345 9.62 -50.95 22.71
C LYS A 345 10.33 -49.73 23.18
#